data_b84877e6e46e58bec1e0c0af12e3472f
#
_entry.id   b84877e6e46e58bec1e0c0af12e3472f
#
_cell.length_a   1.000
_cell.length_b   1.000
_cell.length_c   1.000
_cell.angle_alpha   90.00
_cell.angle_beta   90.00
_cell.angle_gamma   90.00
#
_symmetry.space_group_name_H-M   'P 1'
#
loop_
_entity.id
_entity.type
_entity.pdbx_description
1 polymer ?
#
loop_
_entity_poly.entity_id
_entity_poly.type
_entity_poly.pdbx_seq_one_letter_code
_entity_poly.pdbx_strand_id
1 'polypeptide(L)'
;DAKIAALICDRPKAAVIDRALTYGDIDIAVLARKGFATRADYDRALAELAAGYDPDIIALAGFMRVLGPEFVGRFPGRVVNIHPALLPSFPGLDAQKQALEYGVKVSGCTVHFVDEGTDTGPIILQEAVPVLEGDDEDSLSARILEKEHSLYIKALRLIGEGRVGIEGRKTRGDEKRE
;
A
#
# COMPACT_ATOMS: atom_id res chain seq x y z
N ASP A 1 9.57 0.80 18.40
CA ASP A 1 9.68 2.05 17.61
C ASP A 1 10.07 1.71 16.19
N ALA A 2 9.40 2.30 15.19
CA ALA A 2 9.73 2.14 13.77
C ALA A 2 10.52 3.37 13.31
N LYS A 3 11.50 3.16 12.43
CA LYS A 3 12.26 4.21 11.76
C LYS A 3 12.00 4.14 10.26
N ILE A 4 11.78 5.27 9.62
CA ILE A 4 11.74 5.36 8.16
C ILE A 4 13.19 5.36 7.66
N ALA A 5 13.61 4.29 6.99
CA ALA A 5 14.96 4.17 6.44
C ALA A 5 15.14 5.03 5.19
N ALA A 6 14.16 5.00 4.29
CA ALA A 6 14.19 5.80 3.06
C ALA A 6 12.79 6.06 2.50
N LEU A 7 12.66 7.12 1.70
CA LEU A 7 11.58 7.35 0.77
C LEU A 7 12.08 7.10 -0.65
N ILE A 8 11.48 6.13 -1.34
CA ILE A 8 11.76 5.90 -2.77
C ILE A 8 10.56 6.37 -3.58
N CYS A 9 10.78 7.28 -4.53
CA CYS A 9 9.72 7.85 -5.34
C CYS A 9 9.99 7.62 -6.84
N ASP A 10 8.93 7.34 -7.60
CA ASP A 10 9.04 7.18 -9.07
C ASP A 10 8.89 8.50 -9.84
N ARG A 11 8.59 9.60 -9.14
CA ARG A 11 8.38 10.94 -9.71
C ARG A 11 9.22 11.99 -9.00
N PRO A 12 10.14 12.66 -9.71
CA PRO A 12 11.08 13.61 -9.08
C PRO A 12 10.43 14.90 -8.54
N LYS A 13 9.16 15.16 -8.88
CA LYS A 13 8.40 16.32 -8.42
C LYS A 13 7.16 15.93 -7.60
N ALA A 14 7.17 14.77 -6.98
CA ALA A 14 6.06 14.36 -6.13
C ALA A 14 6.06 15.14 -4.81
N ALA A 15 4.90 15.64 -4.40
CA ALA A 15 4.74 16.43 -3.16
C ALA A 15 5.19 15.69 -1.89
N VAL A 16 5.25 14.36 -1.93
CA VAL A 16 5.76 13.54 -0.82
C VAL A 16 7.24 13.82 -0.53
N ILE A 17 8.03 14.21 -1.53
CA ILE A 17 9.45 14.56 -1.37
C ILE A 17 9.59 15.80 -0.47
N ASP A 18 8.86 16.88 -0.81
CA ASP A 18 8.88 18.11 0.00
C ASP A 18 8.40 17.83 1.43
N ARG A 19 7.38 16.98 1.57
CA ARG A 19 6.89 16.58 2.88
C ARG A 19 7.93 15.78 3.66
N ALA A 20 8.63 14.83 3.04
CA ALA A 20 9.69 14.05 3.69
C ALA A 20 10.84 14.92 4.17
N LEU A 21 11.23 15.93 3.41
CA LEU A 21 12.27 16.90 3.78
C LEU A 21 11.96 17.68 5.08
N THR A 22 10.68 17.80 5.45
CA THR A 22 10.29 18.46 6.72
C THR A 22 10.48 17.56 7.95
N TYR A 23 10.67 16.25 7.77
CA TYR A 23 10.81 15.29 8.87
C TYR A 23 12.26 14.98 9.25
N GLY A 24 13.25 15.62 8.61
CA GLY A 24 14.67 15.44 8.93
C GLY A 24 15.29 14.20 8.26
N ASP A 25 16.06 13.41 8.96
CA ASP A 25 16.99 12.39 8.47
C ASP A 25 16.35 11.18 7.72
N ILE A 26 15.54 11.46 6.68
CA ILE A 26 15.02 10.44 5.79
C ILE A 26 15.80 10.50 4.48
N ASP A 27 16.45 9.41 4.10
CA ASP A 27 17.06 9.29 2.78
C ASP A 27 16.00 9.33 1.69
N ILE A 28 16.22 10.17 0.68
CA ILE A 28 15.28 10.31 -0.44
C ILE A 28 15.95 9.85 -1.72
N ALA A 29 15.39 8.84 -2.35
CA ALA A 29 15.83 8.33 -3.64
C ALA A 29 14.72 8.48 -4.69
N VAL A 30 15.10 8.86 -5.90
CA VAL A 30 14.16 8.97 -7.02
C VAL A 30 14.59 7.99 -8.12
N LEU A 31 13.73 7.03 -8.43
CA LEU A 31 13.91 6.07 -9.50
C LEU A 31 12.74 6.18 -10.49
N ALA A 32 12.92 7.02 -11.52
CA ALA A 32 11.89 7.21 -12.53
C ALA A 32 11.81 5.99 -13.47
N ARG A 33 10.59 5.55 -13.79
CA ARG A 33 10.36 4.45 -14.75
C ARG A 33 10.88 4.76 -16.16
N LYS A 34 10.90 6.05 -16.52
CA LYS A 34 11.42 6.51 -17.80
C LYS A 34 12.94 6.22 -17.89
N GLY A 35 13.34 5.46 -18.89
CA GLY A 35 14.75 5.06 -19.09
C GLY A 35 14.97 3.55 -18.95
N PHE A 36 13.98 2.80 -18.46
CA PHE A 36 14.03 1.35 -18.43
C PHE A 36 13.27 0.76 -19.62
N ALA A 37 13.87 -0.21 -20.31
CA ALA A 37 13.30 -0.83 -21.51
C ALA A 37 12.03 -1.64 -21.18
N THR A 38 12.08 -2.43 -20.08
CA THR A 38 10.97 -3.27 -19.67
C THR A 38 10.53 -2.93 -18.24
N ARG A 39 9.35 -3.44 -17.83
CA ARG A 39 8.89 -3.38 -16.43
C ARG A 39 9.84 -4.19 -15.53
N ALA A 40 10.25 -5.37 -15.97
CA ALA A 40 11.13 -6.24 -15.20
C ALA A 40 12.48 -5.58 -14.90
N ASP A 41 13.06 -4.83 -15.84
CA ASP A 41 14.30 -4.08 -15.60
C ASP A 41 14.11 -2.98 -14.55
N TYR A 42 12.99 -2.28 -14.59
CA TYR A 42 12.65 -1.28 -13.58
C TYR A 42 12.44 -1.93 -12.22
N ASP A 43 11.64 -3.01 -12.13
CA ASP A 43 11.32 -3.69 -10.88
C ASP A 43 12.59 -4.27 -10.24
N ARG A 44 13.52 -4.78 -11.05
CA ARG A 44 14.83 -5.27 -10.57
C ARG A 44 15.67 -4.12 -10.00
N ALA A 45 15.78 -3.01 -10.72
CA ALA A 45 16.52 -1.84 -10.25
C ALA A 45 15.89 -1.23 -8.98
N LEU A 46 14.55 -1.21 -8.89
CA LEU A 46 13.82 -0.76 -7.71
C LEU A 46 14.09 -1.69 -6.52
N ALA A 47 14.13 -3.00 -6.76
CA ALA A 47 14.42 -3.99 -5.73
C ALA A 47 15.87 -3.86 -5.21
N GLU A 48 16.84 -3.65 -6.09
CA GLU A 48 18.24 -3.40 -5.73
C GLU A 48 18.38 -2.11 -4.90
N LEU A 49 17.72 -1.03 -5.33
CA LEU A 49 17.72 0.24 -4.60
C LEU A 49 17.11 0.08 -3.21
N ALA A 50 15.94 -0.57 -3.12
CA ALA A 50 15.27 -0.81 -1.84
C ALA A 50 16.10 -1.71 -0.91
N ALA A 51 16.73 -2.76 -1.45
CA ALA A 51 17.59 -3.66 -0.68
C ALA A 51 18.82 -2.96 -0.08
N GLY A 52 19.32 -1.91 -0.72
CA GLY A 52 20.42 -1.10 -0.19
C GLY A 52 20.12 -0.42 1.14
N TYR A 53 18.84 -0.25 1.49
CA TYR A 53 18.38 0.30 2.78
C TYR A 53 18.05 -0.78 3.82
N ASP A 54 18.17 -2.05 3.48
CA ASP A 54 17.85 -3.21 4.34
C ASP A 54 16.53 -3.07 5.12
N PRO A 55 15.39 -2.85 4.44
CA PRO A 55 14.12 -2.59 5.12
C PRO A 55 13.51 -3.86 5.71
N ASP A 56 12.99 -3.80 6.92
CA ASP A 56 12.13 -4.85 7.47
C ASP A 56 10.79 -4.92 6.73
N ILE A 57 10.23 -3.75 6.39
CA ILE A 57 8.95 -3.61 5.70
C ILE A 57 9.05 -2.52 4.63
N ILE A 58 8.41 -2.76 3.50
CA ILE A 58 8.22 -1.80 2.42
C ILE A 58 6.74 -1.42 2.38
N ALA A 59 6.44 -0.17 2.72
CA ALA A 59 5.09 0.37 2.71
C ALA A 59 4.83 1.10 1.40
N LEU A 60 3.88 0.62 0.60
CA LEU A 60 3.44 1.30 -0.61
C LEU A 60 2.37 2.34 -0.26
N ALA A 61 2.58 3.58 -0.68
CA ALA A 61 1.66 4.69 -0.46
C ALA A 61 1.47 5.45 -1.77
N GLY A 62 0.29 5.32 -2.38
CA GLY A 62 0.00 5.96 -3.67
C GLY A 62 0.89 5.46 -4.83
N PHE A 63 1.40 4.25 -4.74
CA PHE A 63 2.21 3.63 -5.79
C PHE A 63 1.28 2.95 -6.80
N MET A 64 1.06 3.62 -7.94
CA MET A 64 0.06 3.25 -8.96
C MET A 64 0.58 2.24 -10.01
N ARG A 65 1.53 1.39 -9.63
CA ARG A 65 2.09 0.36 -10.52
C ARG A 65 1.96 -1.01 -9.89
N VAL A 66 1.71 -2.02 -10.70
CA VAL A 66 1.81 -3.41 -10.27
C VAL A 66 3.28 -3.78 -10.21
N LEU A 67 3.76 -4.17 -9.05
CA LEU A 67 5.10 -4.73 -8.85
C LEU A 67 5.14 -6.18 -9.37
N GLY A 68 6.20 -6.50 -10.10
CA GLY A 68 6.39 -7.86 -10.64
C GLY A 68 7.15 -8.79 -9.70
N PRO A 69 7.31 -10.05 -10.13
CA PRO A 69 8.02 -11.07 -9.36
C PRO A 69 9.46 -10.68 -9.03
N GLU A 70 10.11 -9.87 -9.87
CA GLU A 70 11.47 -9.37 -9.65
C GLU A 70 11.59 -8.53 -8.38
N PHE A 71 10.52 -7.78 -8.04
CA PHE A 71 10.47 -6.98 -6.81
C PHE A 71 9.87 -7.78 -5.65
N VAL A 72 8.67 -8.32 -5.84
CA VAL A 72 7.93 -9.01 -4.77
C VAL A 72 8.70 -10.25 -4.27
N GLY A 73 9.31 -11.00 -5.18
CA GLY A 73 10.13 -12.17 -4.84
C GLY A 73 11.40 -11.84 -4.06
N ARG A 74 11.91 -10.59 -4.14
CA ARG A 74 13.05 -10.14 -3.34
C ARG A 74 12.67 -9.84 -1.89
N PHE A 75 11.39 -9.50 -1.63
CA PHE A 75 10.89 -9.10 -0.32
C PHE A 75 9.64 -9.91 0.10
N PRO A 76 9.74 -11.26 0.16
CA PRO A 76 8.58 -12.10 0.44
C PRO A 76 7.98 -11.77 1.80
N GLY A 77 6.65 -11.45 1.83
CA GLY A 77 5.93 -11.11 3.04
C GLY A 77 6.34 -9.78 3.70
N ARG A 78 7.08 -8.93 2.99
CA ARG A 78 7.56 -7.64 3.52
C ARG A 78 7.04 -6.42 2.77
N VAL A 79 6.27 -6.61 1.71
CA VAL A 79 5.66 -5.50 0.96
C VAL A 79 4.21 -5.38 1.38
N VAL A 80 3.80 -4.19 1.80
CA VAL A 80 2.44 -3.90 2.30
C VAL A 80 1.85 -2.77 1.46
N ASN A 81 0.57 -2.91 1.11
CA ASN A 81 -0.17 -1.89 0.37
C ASN A 81 -1.47 -1.55 1.09
N ILE A 82 -1.99 -0.35 0.82
CA ILE A 82 -3.35 0.03 1.15
C ILE A 82 -4.14 0.24 -0.13
N HIS A 83 -5.33 -0.36 -0.20
CA HIS A 83 -6.20 -0.33 -1.36
C HIS A 83 -7.56 0.26 -0.98
N PRO A 84 -8.12 1.22 -1.75
CA PRO A 84 -9.33 1.97 -1.38
C PRO A 84 -10.62 1.21 -1.71
N ALA A 85 -10.69 -0.07 -1.37
CA ALA A 85 -11.90 -0.89 -1.41
C ALA A 85 -11.82 -2.02 -0.38
N LEU A 86 -12.95 -2.68 -0.13
CA LEU A 86 -13.01 -3.91 0.68
C LEU A 86 -12.66 -5.12 -0.19
N LEU A 87 -11.38 -5.43 -0.31
CA LEU A 87 -10.93 -6.61 -1.05
C LEU A 87 -11.65 -7.89 -0.57
N PRO A 88 -12.00 -8.79 -1.47
CA PRO A 88 -11.60 -8.90 -2.87
C PRO A 88 -12.46 -8.10 -3.86
N SER A 89 -13.34 -7.22 -3.40
CA SER A 89 -14.15 -6.37 -4.27
C SER A 89 -13.31 -5.22 -4.85
N PHE A 90 -13.56 -4.89 -6.12
CA PHE A 90 -12.99 -3.73 -6.81
C PHE A 90 -11.45 -3.64 -6.78
N PRO A 91 -10.71 -4.69 -7.19
CA PRO A 91 -9.26 -4.64 -7.28
C PRO A 91 -8.79 -3.73 -8.42
N GLY A 92 -7.54 -3.30 -8.38
CA GLY A 92 -6.92 -2.49 -9.42
C GLY A 92 -7.22 -1.01 -9.30
N LEU A 93 -7.22 -0.31 -10.44
CA LEU A 93 -7.38 1.15 -10.48
C LEU A 93 -8.85 1.58 -10.33
N ASP A 94 -9.06 2.83 -9.90
CA ASP A 94 -10.36 3.49 -9.84
C ASP A 94 -11.41 2.73 -9.01
N ALA A 95 -10.99 2.13 -7.90
CA ALA A 95 -11.84 1.28 -7.05
C ALA A 95 -13.10 2.00 -6.53
N GLN A 96 -12.99 3.29 -6.21
CA GLN A 96 -14.11 4.11 -5.77
C GLN A 96 -15.16 4.28 -6.89
N LYS A 97 -14.67 4.55 -8.11
CA LYS A 97 -15.53 4.63 -9.30
C LYS A 97 -16.23 3.30 -9.56
N GLN A 98 -15.48 2.20 -9.51
CA GLN A 98 -16.07 0.85 -9.66
C GLN A 98 -17.17 0.60 -8.63
N ALA A 99 -16.95 0.99 -7.37
CA ALA A 99 -17.92 0.83 -6.29
C ALA A 99 -19.20 1.64 -6.52
N LEU A 100 -19.07 2.89 -6.96
CA LEU A 100 -20.21 3.76 -7.29
C LEU A 100 -21.00 3.24 -8.50
N GLU A 101 -20.32 2.86 -9.57
CA GLU A 101 -20.95 2.31 -10.78
C GLU A 101 -21.66 0.98 -10.51
N TYR A 102 -21.13 0.15 -9.62
CA TYR A 102 -21.78 -1.09 -9.21
C TYR A 102 -23.01 -0.85 -8.31
N GLY A 103 -23.05 0.29 -7.61
CA GLY A 103 -24.16 0.68 -6.74
C GLY A 103 -24.13 0.04 -5.35
N VAL A 104 -22.93 -0.30 -4.82
CA VAL A 104 -22.79 -0.85 -3.45
C VAL A 104 -23.22 0.17 -2.41
N LYS A 105 -23.62 -0.30 -1.24
CA LYS A 105 -23.99 0.55 -0.10
C LYS A 105 -22.88 0.68 0.94
N VAL A 106 -21.85 -0.15 0.81
CA VAL A 106 -20.68 -0.16 1.68
C VAL A 106 -19.43 -0.34 0.83
N SER A 107 -18.43 0.50 1.05
CA SER A 107 -17.08 0.39 0.54
C SER A 107 -16.09 0.48 1.71
N GLY A 108 -14.84 0.84 1.49
CA GLY A 108 -13.85 0.98 2.54
C GLY A 108 -12.43 0.92 2.03
N CYS A 109 -11.52 0.51 2.91
CA CYS A 109 -10.13 0.27 2.54
C CYS A 109 -9.60 -1.04 3.12
N THR A 110 -8.55 -1.55 2.49
CA THR A 110 -7.89 -2.80 2.85
C THR A 110 -6.39 -2.60 2.92
N VAL A 111 -5.77 -2.95 4.03
CA VAL A 111 -4.32 -3.13 4.13
C VAL A 111 -4.00 -4.61 3.93
N HIS A 112 -3.11 -4.91 3.00
CA HIS A 112 -2.76 -6.27 2.65
C HIS A 112 -1.27 -6.41 2.32
N PHE A 113 -0.73 -7.61 2.44
CA PHE A 113 0.56 -7.93 1.86
C PHE A 113 0.45 -7.98 0.34
N VAL A 114 1.51 -7.58 -0.35
CA VAL A 114 1.57 -7.63 -1.81
C VAL A 114 2.14 -8.98 -2.24
N ASP A 115 1.45 -9.63 -3.17
CA ASP A 115 1.89 -10.81 -3.89
C ASP A 115 2.07 -10.49 -5.40
N GLU A 116 2.24 -11.51 -6.24
CA GLU A 116 2.43 -11.33 -7.68
C GLU A 116 1.15 -10.92 -8.44
N GLY A 117 -0.01 -11.03 -7.78
CA GLY A 117 -1.31 -10.64 -8.34
C GLY A 117 -1.63 -9.17 -8.09
N THR A 118 -2.72 -8.69 -8.71
CA THR A 118 -3.23 -7.35 -8.46
C THR A 118 -4.19 -7.40 -7.27
N ASP A 119 -3.76 -6.84 -6.14
CA ASP A 119 -4.53 -6.74 -4.88
C ASP A 119 -5.04 -8.10 -4.37
N THR A 120 -4.27 -9.17 -4.59
CA THR A 120 -4.66 -10.54 -4.26
C THR A 120 -4.00 -11.09 -2.99
N GLY A 121 -3.05 -10.38 -2.41
CA GLY A 121 -2.28 -10.84 -1.28
C GLY A 121 -3.07 -10.93 0.04
N PRO A 122 -2.48 -11.56 1.08
CA PRO A 122 -3.14 -11.76 2.38
C PRO A 122 -3.56 -10.45 3.04
N ILE A 123 -4.83 -10.36 3.45
CA ILE A 123 -5.41 -9.17 4.07
C ILE A 123 -4.95 -9.07 5.53
N ILE A 124 -4.51 -7.88 5.93
CA ILE A 124 -4.08 -7.59 7.31
C ILE A 124 -5.22 -6.97 8.10
N LEU A 125 -5.75 -5.84 7.61
CA LEU A 125 -6.87 -5.12 8.23
C LEU A 125 -7.79 -4.55 7.15
N GLN A 126 -9.05 -4.38 7.52
CA GLN A 126 -10.07 -3.71 6.70
C GLN A 126 -10.89 -2.75 7.54
N GLU A 127 -11.29 -1.64 6.95
CA GLU A 127 -12.21 -0.67 7.55
C GLU A 127 -13.31 -0.32 6.54
N ALA A 128 -14.55 -0.42 6.96
CA ALA A 128 -15.71 -0.16 6.12
C ALA A 128 -16.18 1.29 6.24
N VAL A 129 -16.68 1.86 5.14
CA VAL A 129 -17.37 3.15 5.10
C VAL A 129 -18.69 3.01 4.35
N PRO A 130 -19.74 3.78 4.70
CA PRO A 130 -20.98 3.80 3.94
C PRO A 130 -20.76 4.51 2.60
N VAL A 131 -21.46 4.07 1.57
CA VAL A 131 -21.69 4.81 0.33
C VAL A 131 -23.03 5.51 0.46
N LEU A 132 -23.02 6.85 0.45
CA LEU A 132 -24.20 7.67 0.69
C LEU A 132 -24.92 7.98 -0.63
N GLU A 133 -26.20 8.29 -0.53
CA GLU A 133 -26.95 8.78 -1.67
C GLU A 133 -26.40 10.13 -2.14
N GLY A 134 -26.12 10.23 -3.44
CA GLY A 134 -25.49 11.41 -4.02
C GLY A 134 -23.96 11.47 -3.93
N ASP A 135 -23.30 10.43 -3.40
CA ASP A 135 -21.84 10.37 -3.48
C ASP A 135 -21.35 10.38 -4.92
N ASP A 136 -20.32 11.16 -5.15
CA ASP A 136 -19.43 11.09 -6.30
C ASP A 136 -18.07 10.46 -5.90
N GLU A 137 -17.17 10.36 -6.86
CA GLU A 137 -15.85 9.77 -6.65
C GLU A 137 -15.03 10.54 -5.61
N ASP A 138 -15.12 11.88 -5.60
CA ASP A 138 -14.38 12.74 -4.69
C ASP A 138 -14.87 12.59 -3.24
N SER A 139 -16.19 12.61 -3.01
CA SER A 139 -16.79 12.47 -1.69
C SER A 139 -16.55 11.11 -1.06
N LEU A 140 -16.67 10.03 -1.85
CA LEU A 140 -16.36 8.69 -1.39
C LEU A 140 -14.86 8.51 -1.12
N SER A 141 -13.99 9.03 -2.00
CA SER A 141 -12.53 8.98 -1.83
C SER A 141 -12.09 9.72 -0.57
N ALA A 142 -12.62 10.90 -0.29
CA ALA A 142 -12.31 11.65 0.93
C ALA A 142 -12.68 10.85 2.20
N ARG A 143 -13.85 10.22 2.22
CA ARG A 143 -14.31 9.39 3.34
C ARG A 143 -13.45 8.15 3.55
N ILE A 144 -13.03 7.49 2.47
CA ILE A 144 -12.12 6.34 2.52
C ILE A 144 -10.74 6.77 3.03
N LEU A 145 -10.20 7.89 2.51
CA LEU A 145 -8.87 8.40 2.86
C LEU A 145 -8.73 8.69 4.37
N GLU A 146 -9.79 9.19 5.03
CA GLU A 146 -9.79 9.38 6.48
C GLU A 146 -9.53 8.06 7.24
N LYS A 147 -10.10 6.95 6.74
CA LYS A 147 -9.89 5.63 7.31
C LYS A 147 -8.53 5.03 6.95
N GLU A 148 -8.08 5.24 5.73
CA GLU A 148 -6.78 4.74 5.26
C GLU A 148 -5.63 5.19 6.16
N HIS A 149 -5.59 6.46 6.53
CA HIS A 149 -4.51 7.02 7.34
C HIS A 149 -4.37 6.30 8.69
N SER A 150 -5.47 6.06 9.39
CA SER A 150 -5.46 5.40 10.69
C SER A 150 -5.21 3.89 10.56
N LEU A 151 -5.86 3.26 9.58
CA LEU A 151 -5.77 1.82 9.35
C LEU A 151 -4.36 1.40 8.95
N TYR A 152 -3.71 2.19 8.07
CA TYR A 152 -2.37 1.87 7.59
C TYR A 152 -1.33 1.95 8.71
N ILE A 153 -1.39 2.99 9.54
CA ILE A 153 -0.52 3.12 10.72
C ILE A 153 -0.75 1.96 11.70
N LYS A 154 -2.02 1.58 11.94
CA LYS A 154 -2.36 0.44 12.82
C LYS A 154 -1.77 -0.86 12.27
N ALA A 155 -1.92 -1.12 10.97
CA ALA A 155 -1.38 -2.33 10.33
C ALA A 155 0.15 -2.39 10.41
N LEU A 156 0.85 -1.31 10.07
CA LEU A 156 2.31 -1.24 10.14
C LEU A 156 2.83 -1.43 11.57
N ARG A 157 2.12 -0.90 12.56
CA ARG A 157 2.46 -1.13 13.98
C ARG A 157 2.33 -2.60 14.36
N LEU A 158 1.22 -3.25 14.01
CA LEU A 158 1.00 -4.68 14.29
C LEU A 158 2.08 -5.55 13.65
N ILE A 159 2.50 -5.23 12.43
CA ILE A 159 3.59 -5.94 11.75
C ILE A 159 4.92 -5.72 12.49
N GLY A 160 5.24 -4.48 12.82
CA GLY A 160 6.48 -4.13 13.54
C GLY A 160 6.57 -4.72 14.95
N GLU A 161 5.42 -5.01 15.58
CA GLU A 161 5.33 -5.72 16.86
C GLU A 161 5.38 -7.26 16.72
N GLY A 162 5.52 -7.78 15.49
CA GLY A 162 5.51 -9.22 15.22
C GLY A 162 4.15 -9.89 15.47
N ARG A 163 3.08 -9.12 15.51
CA ARG A 163 1.69 -9.58 15.80
C ARG A 163 0.92 -9.99 14.55
N VAL A 164 1.52 -9.93 13.39
CA VAL A 164 0.90 -10.37 12.13
C VAL A 164 1.81 -11.39 11.46
N GLY A 165 1.31 -12.62 11.32
CA GLY A 165 1.95 -13.69 10.57
C GLY A 165 1.14 -14.05 9.32
N ILE A 166 1.79 -14.54 8.28
CA ILE A 166 1.14 -15.02 7.05
C ILE A 166 0.98 -16.55 7.14
N GLU A 167 -0.24 -17.04 6.94
CA GLU A 167 -0.55 -18.47 6.83
C GLU A 167 -1.36 -18.74 5.55
N GLY A 168 -0.67 -19.10 4.49
CA GLY A 168 -1.27 -19.25 3.17
C GLY A 168 -1.90 -17.93 2.70
N ARG A 169 -3.22 -17.91 2.50
CA ARG A 169 -3.96 -16.69 2.11
C ARG A 169 -4.47 -15.86 3.30
N LYS A 170 -4.22 -16.29 4.50
CA LYS A 170 -4.71 -15.60 5.70
C LYS A 170 -3.57 -14.96 6.44
N THR A 171 -3.87 -13.92 7.19
CA THR A 171 -3.01 -13.44 8.24
C THR A 171 -3.52 -13.96 9.59
N ARG A 172 -2.59 -14.32 10.47
CA ARG A 172 -2.88 -14.46 11.90
C ARG A 172 -2.38 -13.23 12.61
N GLY A 173 -3.23 -12.61 13.40
CA GLY A 173 -2.89 -11.50 14.28
C GLY A 173 -3.46 -11.76 15.66
N ASP A 174 -2.69 -11.50 16.71
CA ASP A 174 -3.23 -11.32 18.05
C ASP A 174 -3.86 -9.93 18.16
N GLU A 175 -5.04 -9.74 17.58
CA GLU A 175 -5.91 -8.68 18.06
C GLU A 175 -6.38 -9.11 19.46
N LYS A 176 -5.72 -8.62 20.51
CA LYS A 176 -6.40 -8.55 21.80
C LYS A 176 -7.64 -7.71 21.56
N ARG A 177 -8.81 -8.37 21.52
CA ARG A 177 -10.10 -7.68 21.60
C ARG A 177 -10.09 -6.93 22.91
N GLU A 178 -9.96 -5.60 22.83
CA GLU A 178 -10.29 -4.73 23.95
C GLU A 178 -11.79 -4.70 24.19
#